data_4e7f6e30179a787e55649f4963f0c8ad
#
_entry.id   4e7f6e30179a787e55649f4963f0c8ad
#
_cell.length_a   1.000
_cell.length_b   1.000
_cell.length_c   1.000
_cell.angle_alpha   90.00
_cell.angle_beta   90.00
_cell.angle_gamma   90.00
#
_symmetry.space_group_name_H-M   'P 1'
#
loop_
_entity.id
_entity.type
_entity.pdbx_description
1 polymer ?
#
loop_
_entity_poly.entity_id
_entity_poly.type
_entity_poly.pdbx_seq_one_letter_code
_entity_poly.pdbx_strand_id
1 'polypeptide(L)'
;NEDSAHAGPHLLLLADGMGGHAAGEVASQLMVEHLEHLDQDPEDNDMLALLGAAAEDANASISAHVEQHPETEGMGTTLTAMMFNGTEFGVCHVGDSRGYRLRNGKLTQVTRDDTYVQSLVDEGRLDPEDVSSHPQKSLILKAYTGRPVDPTLFMLDAKVGDRLLLCSDGLSDPVTAATIELALSQGTLDDAAVTLRDLALRLSLIH
;
A
#
# COMPACT_ATOMS: atom_id res chain seq x y z
N ASN A 1 16.21 0.13 -1.63
CA ASN A 1 14.76 0.33 -1.55
C ASN A 1 14.10 -1.04 -1.54
N GLU A 2 13.31 -1.30 -0.52
CA GLU A 2 12.61 -2.58 -0.33
C GLU A 2 11.19 -2.56 -0.91
N ASP A 3 10.75 -1.42 -1.45
CA ASP A 3 9.45 -1.27 -2.08
C ASP A 3 9.45 -1.84 -3.51
N SER A 4 8.35 -2.47 -3.88
CA SER A 4 8.03 -2.88 -5.25
C SER A 4 6.64 -2.40 -5.63
N ALA A 5 6.43 -2.04 -6.90
CA ALA A 5 5.17 -1.48 -7.36
C ALA A 5 4.89 -1.87 -8.81
N HIS A 6 3.60 -1.86 -9.18
CA HIS A 6 3.13 -1.96 -10.56
C HIS A 6 2.05 -0.91 -10.81
N ALA A 7 2.08 -0.29 -11.97
CA ALA A 7 1.06 0.67 -12.41
C ALA A 7 0.72 0.41 -13.88
N GLY A 8 -0.46 -0.10 -14.12
CA GLY A 8 -0.99 -0.39 -15.44
C GLY A 8 -2.42 0.11 -15.61
N PRO A 9 -3.05 -0.16 -16.76
CA PRO A 9 -4.39 0.35 -17.06
C PRO A 9 -5.51 -0.22 -16.19
N HIS A 10 -5.32 -1.42 -15.62
CA HIS A 10 -6.34 -2.08 -14.80
C HIS A 10 -5.88 -2.40 -13.39
N LEU A 11 -4.58 -2.27 -13.09
CA LEU A 11 -4.03 -2.60 -11.79
C LEU A 11 -3.00 -1.58 -11.32
N LEU A 12 -3.22 -1.06 -10.12
CA LEU A 12 -2.22 -0.35 -9.33
C LEU A 12 -1.89 -1.19 -8.11
N LEU A 13 -0.62 -1.41 -7.80
CA LEU A 13 -0.23 -2.07 -6.56
C LEU A 13 1.11 -1.56 -6.04
N LEU A 14 1.22 -1.57 -4.74
CA LEU A 14 2.43 -1.24 -4.00
C LEU A 14 2.62 -2.26 -2.89
N ALA A 15 3.83 -2.73 -2.72
CA ALA A 15 4.28 -3.61 -1.65
C ALA A 15 5.54 -3.01 -1.02
N ASP A 16 5.50 -2.75 0.29
CA ASP A 16 6.62 -2.26 1.09
C ASP A 16 7.24 -3.44 1.84
N GLY A 17 8.46 -3.77 1.47
CA GLY A 17 9.18 -4.92 2.02
C GLY A 17 9.80 -4.62 3.38
N MET A 18 9.83 -5.63 4.25
CA MET A 18 10.41 -5.56 5.59
C MET A 18 11.22 -6.82 5.93
N GLY A 19 12.15 -6.70 6.88
CA GLY A 19 12.96 -7.84 7.33
C GLY A 19 14.45 -7.75 7.00
N GLY A 20 14.92 -6.55 6.69
CA GLY A 20 16.30 -6.24 6.29
C GLY A 20 16.50 -6.27 4.78
N HIS A 21 17.40 -5.42 4.29
CA HIS A 21 17.50 -4.95 2.89
C HIS A 21 17.24 -6.00 1.80
N ALA A 22 17.89 -7.15 1.83
CA ALA A 22 17.72 -8.16 0.78
C ALA A 22 16.42 -8.98 0.94
N ALA A 23 16.02 -9.25 2.17
CA ALA A 23 14.86 -10.08 2.45
C ALA A 23 13.56 -9.34 2.21
N GLY A 24 13.46 -8.06 2.60
CA GLY A 24 12.30 -7.20 2.32
C GLY A 24 12.08 -7.01 0.82
N GLU A 25 13.15 -6.75 0.07
CA GLU A 25 13.10 -6.64 -1.39
C GLU A 25 12.53 -7.90 -2.06
N VAL A 26 12.99 -9.09 -1.63
CA VAL A 26 12.46 -10.36 -2.15
C VAL A 26 10.97 -10.52 -1.83
N ALA A 27 10.53 -10.20 -0.60
CA ALA A 27 9.14 -10.31 -0.22
C ALA A 27 8.22 -9.40 -1.05
N SER A 28 8.60 -8.13 -1.24
CA SER A 28 7.83 -7.18 -2.04
C SER A 28 7.81 -7.54 -3.52
N GLN A 29 8.91 -8.04 -4.08
CA GLN A 29 8.98 -8.52 -5.45
C GLN A 29 8.08 -9.74 -5.68
N LEU A 30 8.12 -10.74 -4.82
CA LEU A 30 7.23 -11.90 -4.90
C LEU A 30 5.75 -11.49 -4.90
N MET A 31 5.40 -10.50 -4.08
CA MET A 31 4.03 -9.96 -4.04
C MET A 31 3.63 -9.36 -5.38
N VAL A 32 4.47 -8.50 -5.96
CA VAL A 32 4.20 -7.85 -7.26
C VAL A 32 4.12 -8.89 -8.37
N GLU A 33 5.06 -9.81 -8.46
CA GLU A 33 5.12 -10.85 -9.50
C GLU A 33 3.87 -11.74 -9.52
N HIS A 34 3.28 -12.02 -8.35
CA HIS A 34 2.06 -12.82 -8.26
C HIS A 34 0.77 -12.05 -8.62
N LEU A 35 0.78 -10.72 -8.55
CA LEU A 35 -0.40 -9.91 -8.82
C LEU A 35 -0.36 -9.21 -10.18
N GLU A 36 0.80 -8.93 -10.76
CA GLU A 36 0.91 -8.13 -12.00
C GLU A 36 0.16 -8.72 -13.20
N HIS A 37 -0.02 -10.05 -13.26
CA HIS A 37 -0.80 -10.71 -14.31
C HIS A 37 -2.29 -10.33 -14.29
N LEU A 38 -2.78 -9.77 -13.18
CA LEU A 38 -4.14 -9.25 -13.04
C LEU A 38 -4.33 -7.88 -13.72
N ASP A 39 -3.28 -7.28 -14.30
CA ASP A 39 -3.38 -6.02 -15.03
C ASP A 39 -4.04 -6.20 -16.41
N GLN A 40 -5.29 -6.62 -16.39
CA GLN A 40 -6.15 -6.82 -17.55
C GLN A 40 -7.60 -6.57 -17.14
N ASP A 41 -8.45 -6.36 -18.13
CA ASP A 41 -9.88 -6.20 -17.87
C ASP A 41 -10.41 -7.44 -17.10
N PRO A 42 -10.93 -7.25 -15.88
CA PRO A 42 -11.46 -8.38 -15.12
C PRO A 42 -12.74 -8.97 -15.73
N GLU A 43 -13.33 -8.32 -16.74
CA GLU A 43 -14.62 -8.69 -17.32
C GLU A 43 -15.70 -8.77 -16.22
N ASP A 44 -16.40 -9.90 -16.12
CA ASP A 44 -17.43 -10.14 -15.09
C ASP A 44 -16.89 -10.89 -13.85
N ASN A 45 -15.55 -11.03 -13.72
CA ASN A 45 -14.96 -11.72 -12.58
C ASN A 45 -15.01 -10.88 -11.29
N ASP A 46 -15.06 -11.56 -10.17
CA ASP A 46 -15.00 -10.95 -8.84
C ASP A 46 -13.56 -10.44 -8.56
N MET A 47 -13.36 -9.13 -8.64
CA MET A 47 -12.06 -8.50 -8.42
C MET A 47 -11.50 -8.76 -7.03
N LEU A 48 -12.35 -8.80 -5.99
CA LEU A 48 -11.91 -9.05 -4.62
C LEU A 48 -11.42 -10.50 -4.46
N ALA A 49 -12.12 -11.45 -5.09
CA ALA A 49 -11.67 -12.84 -5.10
C ALA A 49 -10.36 -13.03 -5.86
N LEU A 50 -10.19 -12.36 -7.02
CA LEU A 50 -8.95 -12.42 -7.80
C LEU A 50 -7.76 -11.84 -7.01
N LEU A 51 -7.92 -10.66 -6.42
CA LEU A 51 -6.87 -10.02 -5.62
C LEU A 51 -6.52 -10.84 -4.38
N GLY A 52 -7.53 -11.31 -3.66
CA GLY A 52 -7.33 -12.12 -2.45
C GLY A 52 -6.60 -13.43 -2.73
N ALA A 53 -6.99 -14.15 -3.79
CA ALA A 53 -6.34 -15.39 -4.18
C ALA A 53 -4.88 -15.18 -4.60
N ALA A 54 -4.60 -14.18 -5.44
CA ALA A 54 -3.24 -13.88 -5.88
C ALA A 54 -2.33 -13.43 -4.71
N ALA A 55 -2.87 -12.67 -3.76
CA ALA A 55 -2.14 -12.27 -2.57
C ALA A 55 -1.84 -13.48 -1.63
N GLU A 56 -2.76 -14.43 -1.53
CA GLU A 56 -2.54 -15.67 -0.78
C GLU A 56 -1.47 -16.54 -1.44
N ASP A 57 -1.49 -16.69 -2.77
CA ASP A 57 -0.45 -17.40 -3.52
C ASP A 57 0.92 -16.75 -3.33
N ALA A 58 1.00 -15.41 -3.35
CA ALA A 58 2.21 -14.68 -3.04
C ALA A 58 2.71 -14.96 -1.62
N ASN A 59 1.80 -14.96 -0.64
CA ASN A 59 2.14 -15.27 0.74
C ASN A 59 2.66 -16.70 0.92
N ALA A 60 2.08 -17.66 0.21
CA ALA A 60 2.59 -19.04 0.18
C ALA A 60 4.01 -19.13 -0.42
N SER A 61 4.30 -18.31 -1.44
CA SER A 61 5.64 -18.21 -2.04
C SER A 61 6.65 -17.59 -1.09
N ILE A 62 6.24 -16.62 -0.28
CA ILE A 62 7.08 -16.06 0.81
C ILE A 62 7.42 -17.17 1.82
N SER A 63 6.43 -17.99 2.24
CA SER A 63 6.66 -19.12 3.14
C SER A 63 7.66 -20.13 2.56
N ALA A 64 7.46 -20.52 1.30
CA ALA A 64 8.36 -21.45 0.61
C ALA A 64 9.79 -20.88 0.47
N HIS A 65 9.92 -19.59 0.24
CA HIS A 65 11.22 -18.93 0.17
C HIS A 65 11.96 -19.01 1.52
N VAL A 66 11.29 -18.70 2.63
CA VAL A 66 11.88 -18.78 3.98
C VAL A 66 12.29 -20.22 4.32
N GLU A 67 11.51 -21.23 3.93
CA GLU A 67 11.88 -22.64 4.14
C GLU A 67 13.17 -23.02 3.41
N GLN A 68 13.38 -22.50 2.20
CA GLN A 68 14.58 -22.74 1.39
C GLN A 68 15.77 -21.86 1.81
N HIS A 69 15.49 -20.70 2.38
CA HIS A 69 16.44 -19.67 2.77
C HIS A 69 16.18 -19.21 4.22
N PRO A 70 16.51 -20.03 5.23
CA PRO A 70 16.22 -19.73 6.64
C PRO A 70 16.82 -18.41 7.15
N GLU A 71 17.87 -17.91 6.48
CA GLU A 71 18.47 -16.60 6.76
C GLU A 71 17.52 -15.43 6.47
N THR A 72 16.44 -15.67 5.72
CA THR A 72 15.39 -14.68 5.41
C THR A 72 14.20 -14.73 6.36
N GLU A 73 14.30 -15.51 7.44
CA GLU A 73 13.25 -15.58 8.46
C GLU A 73 12.92 -14.20 9.02
N GLY A 74 11.64 -13.86 9.06
CA GLY A 74 11.16 -12.55 9.44
C GLY A 74 10.96 -11.57 8.28
N MET A 75 11.27 -11.98 7.04
CA MET A 75 10.89 -11.19 5.87
C MET A 75 9.38 -11.08 5.73
N GLY A 76 8.94 -9.99 5.17
CA GLY A 76 7.52 -9.78 4.90
C GLY A 76 7.30 -8.56 4.02
N THR A 77 6.05 -8.30 3.70
CA THR A 77 5.66 -7.14 2.90
C THR A 77 4.24 -6.69 3.22
N THR A 78 3.99 -5.41 3.06
CA THR A 78 2.63 -4.86 2.96
C THR A 78 2.06 -5.16 1.58
N LEU A 79 0.78 -4.91 1.38
CA LEU A 79 0.14 -4.84 0.07
C LEU A 79 -0.97 -3.80 0.10
N THR A 80 -0.95 -2.90 -0.87
CA THR A 80 -2.12 -2.10 -1.25
C THR A 80 -2.31 -2.23 -2.75
N ALA A 81 -3.41 -2.85 -3.16
CA ALA A 81 -3.72 -3.11 -4.57
C ALA A 81 -5.11 -2.61 -4.92
N MET A 82 -5.26 -2.01 -6.11
CA MET A 82 -6.52 -1.51 -6.66
C MET A 82 -6.68 -2.02 -8.09
N MET A 83 -7.70 -2.84 -8.35
CA MET A 83 -8.03 -3.37 -9.65
C MET A 83 -9.26 -2.67 -10.22
N PHE A 84 -9.20 -2.22 -11.47
CA PHE A 84 -10.23 -1.41 -12.11
C PHE A 84 -10.98 -2.17 -13.21
N ASN A 85 -12.31 -2.11 -13.17
CA ASN A 85 -13.20 -2.74 -14.16
C ASN A 85 -13.88 -1.74 -15.11
N GLY A 86 -13.47 -0.47 -15.11
CA GLY A 86 -14.10 0.59 -15.89
C GLY A 86 -15.10 1.46 -15.11
N THR A 87 -15.63 1.00 -13.99
CA THR A 87 -16.62 1.71 -13.16
C THR A 87 -16.27 1.75 -11.68
N GLU A 88 -15.57 0.75 -11.17
CA GLU A 88 -15.23 0.58 -9.76
C GLU A 88 -13.83 0.02 -9.61
N PHE A 89 -13.28 0.17 -8.40
CA PHE A 89 -12.06 -0.50 -7.97
C PHE A 89 -12.39 -1.61 -6.96
N GLY A 90 -11.82 -2.81 -7.16
CA GLY A 90 -11.64 -3.76 -6.09
C GLY A 90 -10.34 -3.43 -5.36
N VAL A 91 -10.37 -3.37 -4.02
CA VAL A 91 -9.21 -3.02 -3.19
C VAL A 91 -8.86 -4.18 -2.28
N CYS A 92 -7.55 -4.52 -2.25
CA CYS A 92 -6.96 -5.46 -1.30
C CYS A 92 -5.87 -4.73 -0.52
N HIS A 93 -5.95 -4.78 0.81
CA HIS A 93 -5.04 -4.03 1.67
C HIS A 93 -4.61 -4.82 2.89
N VAL A 94 -3.29 -4.81 3.15
CA VAL A 94 -2.64 -5.29 4.37
C VAL A 94 -1.44 -4.39 4.68
N GLY A 95 -1.38 -3.84 5.87
CA GLY A 95 -0.25 -3.07 6.37
C GLY A 95 -0.51 -1.58 6.53
N ASP A 96 0.52 -0.77 6.41
CA ASP A 96 0.52 0.68 6.60
C ASP A 96 0.92 1.49 5.37
N SER A 97 1.16 0.83 4.23
CA SER A 97 1.12 1.50 2.93
C SER A 97 -0.27 2.04 2.67
N ARG A 98 -0.39 3.19 2.02
CA ARG A 98 -1.68 3.90 1.94
C ARG A 98 -2.17 4.08 0.52
N GLY A 99 -3.48 3.98 0.37
CA GLY A 99 -4.21 4.42 -0.80
C GLY A 99 -4.98 5.71 -0.52
N TYR A 100 -4.83 6.69 -1.41
CA TYR A 100 -5.55 7.96 -1.38
C TYR A 100 -6.35 8.17 -2.64
N ARG A 101 -7.47 8.87 -2.52
CA ARG A 101 -8.25 9.38 -3.64
C ARG A 101 -8.40 10.89 -3.53
N LEU A 102 -8.01 11.62 -4.58
CA LEU A 102 -8.34 13.02 -4.76
C LEU A 102 -9.57 13.12 -5.65
N ARG A 103 -10.65 13.68 -5.12
CA ARG A 103 -11.91 13.94 -5.82
C ARG A 103 -12.39 15.35 -5.51
N ASN A 104 -12.68 16.14 -6.55
CA ASN A 104 -13.13 17.53 -6.41
C ASN A 104 -12.23 18.37 -5.49
N GLY A 105 -10.92 18.21 -5.61
CA GLY A 105 -9.93 18.94 -4.82
C GLY A 105 -9.77 18.47 -3.37
N LYS A 106 -10.46 17.41 -2.97
CA LYS A 106 -10.37 16.86 -1.60
C LYS A 106 -9.70 15.49 -1.60
N LEU A 107 -8.65 15.37 -0.77
CA LEU A 107 -7.95 14.12 -0.52
C LEU A 107 -8.69 13.29 0.54
N THR A 108 -8.83 12.00 0.27
CA THR A 108 -9.34 11.03 1.23
C THR A 108 -8.43 9.83 1.26
N GLN A 109 -7.96 9.41 2.44
CA GLN A 109 -7.32 8.13 2.62
C GLN A 109 -8.40 7.04 2.54
N VAL A 110 -8.28 6.13 1.57
CA VAL A 110 -9.27 5.08 1.33
C VAL A 110 -8.93 3.76 2.02
N THR A 111 -7.68 3.59 2.42
CA THR A 111 -7.22 2.47 3.24
C THR A 111 -7.14 2.87 4.71
N ARG A 112 -7.22 1.88 5.59
CA ARG A 112 -6.98 2.03 7.02
C ARG A 112 -5.69 1.31 7.38
N ASP A 113 -4.78 1.98 8.08
CA ASP A 113 -3.50 1.39 8.47
C ASP A 113 -3.69 0.22 9.46
N ASP A 114 -3.03 -0.90 9.20
CA ASP A 114 -2.95 -2.03 10.13
C ASP A 114 -1.80 -1.85 11.11
N THR A 115 -1.87 -0.77 11.92
CA THR A 115 -0.86 -0.41 12.92
C THR A 115 -1.43 -0.43 14.33
N TYR A 116 -0.54 -0.56 15.32
CA TYR A 116 -0.91 -0.49 16.72
C TYR A 116 -1.53 0.87 17.07
N VAL A 117 -0.95 1.96 16.60
CA VAL A 117 -1.48 3.31 16.88
C VAL A 117 -2.85 3.53 16.25
N GLN A 118 -3.12 2.98 15.06
CA GLN A 118 -4.45 3.05 14.46
C GLN A 118 -5.47 2.26 15.29
N SER A 119 -5.09 1.11 15.85
CA SER A 119 -5.99 0.38 16.76
C SER A 119 -6.34 1.18 18.00
N LEU A 120 -5.39 1.94 18.56
CA LEU A 120 -5.64 2.83 19.69
C LEU A 120 -6.57 3.98 19.34
N VAL A 121 -6.44 4.55 18.13
CA VAL A 121 -7.36 5.60 17.64
C VAL A 121 -8.78 5.05 17.51
N ASP A 122 -8.95 3.86 16.93
CA ASP A 122 -10.26 3.23 16.76
C ASP A 122 -10.94 2.89 18.08
N GLU A 123 -10.15 2.55 19.10
CA GLU A 123 -10.63 2.30 20.47
C GLU A 123 -10.88 3.60 21.26
N GLY A 124 -10.60 4.78 20.68
CA GLY A 124 -10.72 6.08 21.36
C GLY A 124 -9.67 6.29 22.47
N ARG A 125 -8.55 5.58 22.43
CA ARG A 125 -7.45 5.62 23.41
C ARG A 125 -6.28 6.50 22.98
N LEU A 126 -6.30 6.97 21.74
CA LEU A 126 -5.31 7.88 21.17
C LEU A 126 -6.02 8.86 20.23
N ASP A 127 -5.72 10.15 20.35
CA ASP A 127 -6.21 11.12 19.41
C ASP A 127 -5.45 11.01 18.08
N PRO A 128 -6.13 11.17 16.91
CA PRO A 128 -5.48 11.10 15.61
C PRO A 128 -4.30 12.05 15.45
N GLU A 129 -4.35 13.22 16.12
CA GLU A 129 -3.28 14.23 16.09
C GLU A 129 -2.00 13.76 16.79
N ASP A 130 -2.10 12.83 17.73
CA ASP A 130 -0.98 12.32 18.53
C ASP A 130 -0.30 11.09 17.92
N VAL A 131 -0.86 10.52 16.84
CA VAL A 131 -0.32 9.32 16.18
C VAL A 131 1.14 9.51 15.75
N SER A 132 1.48 10.64 15.14
CA SER A 132 2.82 10.90 14.61
C SER A 132 3.90 10.99 15.70
N SER A 133 3.52 11.36 16.93
CA SER A 133 4.42 11.48 18.08
C SER A 133 4.50 10.22 18.96
N HIS A 134 3.66 9.21 18.67
CA HIS A 134 3.61 8.00 19.50
C HIS A 134 4.88 7.14 19.34
N PRO A 135 5.47 6.61 20.44
CA PRO A 135 6.70 5.82 20.39
C PRO A 135 6.61 4.55 19.52
N GLN A 136 5.41 3.98 19.38
CA GLN A 136 5.14 2.76 18.62
C GLN A 136 4.38 3.03 17.31
N LYS A 137 4.53 4.22 16.72
CA LYS A 137 3.84 4.61 15.48
C LYS A 137 4.12 3.68 14.30
N SER A 138 5.31 3.08 14.24
CA SER A 138 5.74 2.18 13.17
C SER A 138 5.49 0.71 13.47
N LEU A 139 4.73 0.38 14.53
CA LEU A 139 4.42 -1.02 14.87
C LEU A 139 3.27 -1.52 13.99
N ILE A 140 3.62 -2.32 12.98
CA ILE A 140 2.67 -2.96 12.06
C ILE A 140 2.06 -4.20 12.74
N LEU A 141 0.75 -4.37 12.63
CA LEU A 141 0.01 -5.50 13.19
C LEU A 141 -0.29 -6.59 12.17
N LYS A 142 -0.30 -6.25 10.87
CA LYS A 142 -0.54 -7.20 9.78
C LYS A 142 0.45 -6.97 8.64
N ALA A 143 1.04 -8.06 8.16
CA ALA A 143 1.88 -8.11 6.98
C ALA A 143 1.84 -9.52 6.38
N TYR A 144 2.19 -9.66 5.12
CA TYR A 144 2.42 -10.95 4.48
C TYR A 144 3.83 -11.44 4.81
N THR A 145 3.90 -12.47 5.66
CA THR A 145 5.16 -13.03 6.18
C THR A 145 5.29 -14.53 5.93
N GLY A 146 4.46 -15.08 5.04
CA GLY A 146 4.31 -16.52 4.85
C GLY A 146 3.36 -17.19 5.86
N ARG A 147 2.85 -16.42 6.82
CA ARG A 147 1.82 -16.90 7.78
C ARG A 147 0.44 -16.44 7.34
N PRO A 148 -0.64 -17.16 7.73
CA PRO A 148 -1.98 -16.72 7.40
C PRO A 148 -2.25 -15.30 7.86
N VAL A 149 -2.80 -14.47 6.97
CA VAL A 149 -3.22 -13.09 7.24
C VAL A 149 -4.54 -12.83 6.52
N ASP A 150 -5.42 -12.10 7.17
CA ASP A 150 -6.74 -11.75 6.63
C ASP A 150 -6.69 -10.34 6.05
N PRO A 151 -6.73 -10.18 4.70
CA PRO A 151 -6.67 -8.88 4.06
C PRO A 151 -8.00 -8.12 4.21
N THR A 152 -7.92 -6.80 4.21
CA THR A 152 -9.08 -5.94 4.05
C THR A 152 -9.44 -5.85 2.56
N LEU A 153 -10.63 -6.35 2.20
CA LEU A 153 -11.15 -6.37 0.84
C LEU A 153 -12.42 -5.53 0.76
N PHE A 154 -12.48 -4.57 -0.17
CA PHE A 154 -13.66 -3.74 -0.37
C PHE A 154 -13.75 -3.17 -1.78
N MET A 155 -14.96 -2.77 -2.18
CA MET A 155 -15.20 -2.06 -3.43
C MET A 155 -15.15 -0.55 -3.20
N LEU A 156 -14.56 0.17 -4.16
CA LEU A 156 -14.44 1.62 -4.16
C LEU A 156 -15.02 2.18 -5.46
N ASP A 157 -15.98 3.10 -5.38
CA ASP A 157 -16.53 3.76 -6.55
C ASP A 157 -15.50 4.64 -7.27
N ALA A 158 -15.54 4.66 -8.59
CA ALA A 158 -14.70 5.49 -9.43
C ALA A 158 -15.53 6.56 -10.14
N LYS A 159 -14.96 7.76 -10.29
CA LYS A 159 -15.54 8.86 -11.07
C LYS A 159 -14.47 9.48 -11.96
N VAL A 160 -14.91 9.93 -13.14
CA VAL A 160 -14.04 10.68 -14.04
C VAL A 160 -13.48 11.90 -13.30
N GLY A 161 -12.17 12.10 -13.40
CA GLY A 161 -11.45 13.18 -12.71
C GLY A 161 -10.86 12.77 -11.35
N ASP A 162 -11.16 11.60 -10.83
CA ASP A 162 -10.46 11.06 -9.66
C ASP A 162 -8.98 10.89 -9.95
N ARG A 163 -8.12 11.20 -8.98
CA ARG A 163 -6.71 10.83 -8.97
C ARG A 163 -6.47 9.89 -7.80
N LEU A 164 -5.81 8.77 -8.07
CA LEU A 164 -5.44 7.79 -7.06
C LEU A 164 -3.93 7.88 -6.79
N LEU A 165 -3.55 7.70 -5.55
CA LEU A 165 -2.17 7.59 -5.11
C LEU A 165 -2.03 6.37 -4.21
N LEU A 166 -1.09 5.48 -4.53
CA LEU A 166 -0.57 4.49 -3.61
C LEU A 166 0.82 4.93 -3.15
N CYS A 167 1.08 4.83 -1.86
CA CYS A 167 2.39 5.18 -1.31
C CYS A 167 2.75 4.31 -0.11
N SER A 168 4.04 4.10 0.09
CA SER A 168 4.59 3.55 1.33
C SER A 168 4.73 4.63 2.41
N ASP A 169 5.13 4.23 3.61
CA ASP A 169 5.40 5.12 4.73
C ASP A 169 6.53 6.13 4.43
N GLY A 170 7.44 5.77 3.52
CA GLY A 170 8.48 6.68 3.01
C GLY A 170 7.96 7.99 2.43
N LEU A 171 6.70 8.06 1.98
CA LEU A 171 6.02 9.29 1.62
C LEU A 171 5.12 9.80 2.75
N SER A 172 4.26 8.96 3.29
CA SER A 172 3.20 9.39 4.20
C SER A 172 3.69 9.80 5.59
N ASP A 173 4.87 9.38 5.99
CA ASP A 173 5.49 9.81 7.26
C ASP A 173 6.08 11.21 7.16
N PRO A 174 6.95 11.53 6.18
CA PRO A 174 7.56 12.86 6.10
C PRO A 174 6.64 13.92 5.46
N VAL A 175 5.66 13.54 4.64
CA VAL A 175 4.81 14.48 3.88
C VAL A 175 3.38 14.49 4.42
N THR A 176 2.90 15.66 4.81
CA THR A 176 1.54 15.82 5.35
C THR A 176 0.46 15.55 4.31
N ALA A 177 -0.73 15.12 4.75
CA ALA A 177 -1.89 14.94 3.86
C ALA A 177 -2.26 16.21 3.09
N ALA A 178 -2.16 17.39 3.72
CA ALA A 178 -2.42 18.67 3.05
C ALA A 178 -1.42 18.93 1.90
N THR A 179 -0.16 18.60 2.08
CA THR A 179 0.87 18.73 1.04
C THR A 179 0.66 17.71 -0.09
N ILE A 180 0.26 16.48 0.24
CA ILE A 180 -0.11 15.46 -0.76
C ILE A 180 -1.31 15.93 -1.58
N GLU A 181 -2.35 16.48 -0.94
CA GLU A 181 -3.53 17.04 -1.62
C GLU A 181 -3.15 18.15 -2.59
N LEU A 182 -2.30 19.07 -2.17
CA LEU A 182 -1.83 20.17 -3.01
C LEU A 182 -1.06 19.64 -4.23
N ALA A 183 -0.13 18.72 -4.03
CA ALA A 183 0.68 18.15 -5.11
C ALA A 183 -0.19 17.38 -6.11
N LEU A 184 -1.15 16.57 -5.65
CA LEU A 184 -2.08 15.84 -6.51
C LEU A 184 -3.07 16.74 -7.25
N SER A 185 -3.34 17.93 -6.73
CA SER A 185 -4.29 18.90 -7.34
C SER A 185 -3.68 19.67 -8.52
N GLN A 186 -2.37 19.59 -8.71
CA GLN A 186 -1.64 20.41 -9.69
C GLN A 186 -1.02 19.55 -10.79
N GLY A 187 -0.91 20.12 -11.99
CA GLY A 187 -0.20 19.52 -13.12
C GLY A 187 -0.74 18.18 -13.59
N THR A 188 0.10 17.44 -14.28
CA THR A 188 -0.15 16.07 -14.75
C THR A 188 0.05 15.06 -13.63
N LEU A 189 -0.31 13.80 -13.86
CA LEU A 189 -0.01 12.71 -12.92
C LEU A 189 1.50 12.53 -12.73
N ASP A 190 2.26 12.66 -13.81
CA ASP A 190 3.73 12.56 -13.77
C ASP A 190 4.34 13.72 -12.97
N ASP A 191 3.85 14.95 -13.14
CA ASP A 191 4.29 16.12 -12.36
C ASP A 191 4.03 15.91 -10.85
N ALA A 192 2.85 15.40 -10.51
CA ALA A 192 2.50 15.10 -9.14
C ALA A 192 3.39 14.01 -8.53
N ALA A 193 3.64 12.93 -9.28
CA ALA A 193 4.49 11.83 -8.83
C ALA A 193 5.93 12.29 -8.58
N VAL A 194 6.50 13.09 -9.51
CA VAL A 194 7.84 13.68 -9.36
C VAL A 194 7.90 14.59 -8.14
N THR A 195 6.90 15.47 -7.98
CA THR A 195 6.84 16.41 -6.85
C THR A 195 6.80 15.67 -5.52
N LEU A 196 5.95 14.66 -5.39
CA LEU A 196 5.80 13.88 -4.16
C LEU A 196 7.07 13.08 -3.83
N ARG A 197 7.68 12.44 -4.84
CA ARG A 197 8.97 11.75 -4.67
C ARG A 197 10.05 12.70 -4.17
N ASP A 198 10.19 13.86 -4.79
CA ASP A 198 11.24 14.82 -4.43
C ASP A 198 11.02 15.42 -3.03
N LEU A 199 9.76 15.63 -2.62
CA LEU A 199 9.41 16.04 -1.26
C LEU A 199 9.78 14.96 -0.24
N ALA A 200 9.43 13.70 -0.50
CA ALA A 200 9.76 12.59 0.38
C ALA A 200 11.28 12.47 0.58
N LEU A 201 12.05 12.50 -0.50
CA LEU A 201 13.52 12.42 -0.44
C LEU A 201 14.15 13.58 0.33
N ARG A 202 13.68 14.82 0.11
CA ARG A 202 14.21 16.01 0.81
C ARG A 202 13.90 15.99 2.30
N LEU A 203 12.67 15.60 2.67
CA LEU A 203 12.25 15.59 4.06
C LEU A 203 12.86 14.43 4.84
N SER A 204 13.06 13.27 4.21
CA SER A 204 13.75 12.13 4.83
C SER A 204 15.23 12.41 5.15
N LEU A 205 15.88 13.34 4.44
CA LEU A 205 17.27 13.73 4.70
C LEU A 205 17.44 14.70 5.88
N ILE A 206 16.33 15.25 6.41
CA ILE A 206 16.34 16.25 7.49
C ILE A 206 16.11 15.58 8.86
N HIS A 207 15.71 14.33 8.86
CA HIS A 207 15.48 13.50 10.06
C HIS A 207 16.55 12.39 10.15
#